data_09edc6cff6386b83be19201eb61760c2
#
_entry.id   09edc6cff6386b83be19201eb61760c2
#
_cell.length_a   1.000
_cell.length_b   1.000
_cell.length_c   1.000
_cell.angle_alpha   90.00
_cell.angle_beta   90.00
_cell.angle_gamma   90.00
#
_symmetry.space_group_name_H-M   'P 1'
#
loop_
_entity.id
_entity.type
_entity.pdbx_description
1 polymer ?
#
loop_
_entity_poly.entity_id
_entity_poly.type
_entity_poly.pdbx_seq_one_letter_code
_entity_poly.pdbx_strand_id
1 'polypeptide(L)'
;INPKKDKLDFLVNLTNDAWFGKSSGPYQHFTATRFRAVEQGLPAFRSANTGISGIIDPYGRVINKINLDVSGAIFSPLPKKIKETYYSKVGDLLFFGVIIITLLIMFFIKKKKKYE
;
A
#
# COMPACT_ATOMS: atom_id res chain seq x y z
N ILE A 1 12.39 1.21 -0.64
CA ILE A 1 12.45 2.14 -1.78
C ILE A 1 12.57 3.52 -1.17
N ASN A 2 13.75 4.12 -1.24
CA ASN A 2 13.93 5.53 -0.88
C ASN A 2 14.46 6.28 -2.12
N PRO A 3 13.65 6.48 -3.15
CA PRO A 3 13.97 7.48 -4.15
C PRO A 3 13.72 8.83 -3.49
N LYS A 4 14.53 9.82 -3.80
CA LYS A 4 14.29 11.21 -3.44
C LYS A 4 12.88 11.56 -3.91
N LYS A 5 11.94 11.55 -2.99
CA LYS A 5 10.49 11.51 -3.20
C LYS A 5 9.93 12.70 -3.96
N ASP A 6 10.66 13.81 -3.91
CA ASP A 6 10.31 15.05 -4.61
C ASP A 6 10.26 14.92 -6.14
N LYS A 7 10.76 13.79 -6.68
CA LYS A 7 10.83 13.55 -8.12
C LYS A 7 9.77 12.57 -8.65
N LEU A 8 8.98 11.94 -7.78
CA LEU A 8 7.96 10.98 -8.21
C LEU A 8 6.60 11.68 -8.33
N ASP A 9 5.90 11.40 -9.41
CA ASP A 9 4.57 11.94 -9.66
C ASP A 9 3.48 10.89 -9.55
N PHE A 10 3.81 9.62 -9.76
CA PHE A 10 2.87 8.50 -9.68
C PHE A 10 3.60 7.17 -9.47
N LEU A 11 2.82 6.14 -9.11
CA LEU A 11 3.25 4.75 -9.00
C LEU A 11 2.70 3.95 -10.18
N VAL A 12 3.49 3.02 -10.69
CA VAL A 12 3.04 2.01 -11.65
C VAL A 12 3.16 0.64 -11.02
N ASN A 13 2.08 -0.13 -11.06
CA ASN A 13 2.05 -1.51 -10.63
C ASN A 13 1.68 -2.40 -11.81
N LEU A 14 2.64 -3.15 -12.32
CA LEU A 14 2.43 -4.15 -13.37
C LEU A 14 2.53 -5.53 -12.74
N THR A 15 1.50 -6.35 -12.90
CA THR A 15 1.44 -7.64 -12.22
C THR A 15 0.70 -8.69 -13.04
N ASN A 16 0.94 -9.94 -12.69
CA ASN A 16 0.19 -11.08 -13.20
C ASN A 16 -0.58 -11.72 -12.05
N ASP A 17 -1.90 -11.55 -12.05
CA ASP A 17 -2.80 -12.08 -11.03
C ASP A 17 -3.39 -13.45 -11.42
N ALA A 18 -3.00 -14.01 -12.57
CA ALA A 18 -3.51 -15.31 -13.05
C ALA A 18 -3.34 -16.45 -12.04
N TRP A 19 -2.31 -16.38 -11.20
CA TRP A 19 -2.03 -17.35 -10.13
C TRP A 19 -3.14 -17.47 -9.09
N PHE A 20 -3.90 -16.40 -8.89
CA PHE A 20 -4.96 -16.37 -7.86
C PHE A 20 -6.29 -16.94 -8.37
N GLY A 21 -6.46 -17.09 -9.69
CA GLY A 21 -7.73 -17.50 -10.28
C GLY A 21 -8.90 -16.59 -9.86
N LYS A 22 -10.10 -17.15 -9.85
CA LYS A 22 -11.32 -16.46 -9.40
C LYS A 22 -11.51 -16.60 -7.88
N SER A 23 -10.64 -15.98 -7.12
CA SER A 23 -10.62 -16.04 -5.65
C SER A 23 -10.65 -14.63 -5.03
N SER A 24 -10.51 -14.55 -3.73
CA SER A 24 -10.30 -13.26 -3.02
C SER A 24 -8.92 -12.65 -3.29
N GLY A 25 -7.96 -13.43 -3.80
CA GLY A 25 -6.58 -13.00 -4.02
C GLY A 25 -6.43 -11.74 -4.86
N PRO A 26 -7.00 -11.66 -6.07
CA PRO A 26 -6.93 -10.46 -6.91
C PRO A 26 -7.49 -9.20 -6.24
N TYR A 27 -8.57 -9.35 -5.45
CA TYR A 27 -9.16 -8.22 -4.71
C TYR A 27 -8.27 -7.73 -3.59
N GLN A 28 -7.64 -8.64 -2.85
CA GLN A 28 -6.67 -8.30 -1.81
C GLN A 28 -5.43 -7.66 -2.41
N HIS A 29 -4.93 -8.18 -3.52
CA HIS A 29 -3.77 -7.64 -4.22
C HIS A 29 -4.06 -6.25 -4.81
N PHE A 30 -5.27 -6.01 -5.33
CA PHE A 30 -5.71 -4.68 -5.75
C PHE A 30 -5.79 -3.71 -4.56
N THR A 31 -6.32 -4.18 -3.43
CA THR A 31 -6.38 -3.39 -2.19
C THR A 31 -5.00 -3.02 -1.68
N ALA A 32 -4.01 -3.93 -1.76
CA ALA A 32 -2.63 -3.62 -1.42
C ALA A 32 -2.06 -2.47 -2.26
N THR A 33 -2.39 -2.39 -3.55
CA THR A 33 -2.00 -1.26 -4.40
C THR A 33 -2.63 0.05 -3.91
N ARG A 34 -3.89 0.03 -3.44
CA ARG A 34 -4.55 1.20 -2.85
C ARG A 34 -3.83 1.68 -1.59
N PHE A 35 -3.42 0.78 -0.71
CA PHE A 35 -2.62 1.13 0.45
C PHE A 35 -1.31 1.80 0.06
N ARG A 36 -0.61 1.29 -0.96
CA ARG A 36 0.64 1.91 -1.44
C ARG A 36 0.43 3.33 -1.95
N ALA A 37 -0.68 3.60 -2.65
CA ALA A 37 -1.03 4.94 -3.08
C ALA A 37 -1.19 5.90 -1.88
N VAL A 38 -1.93 5.49 -0.85
CA VAL A 38 -2.17 6.28 0.36
C VAL A 38 -0.88 6.48 1.16
N GLU A 39 -0.13 5.42 1.41
CA GLU A 39 1.14 5.45 2.16
C GLU A 39 2.13 6.43 1.52
N GLN A 40 2.20 6.43 0.20
CA GLN A 40 3.12 7.27 -0.52
C GLN A 40 2.56 8.65 -0.86
N GLY A 41 1.26 8.88 -0.74
CA GLY A 41 0.62 10.12 -1.17
C GLY A 41 0.71 10.35 -2.68
N LEU A 42 0.79 9.26 -3.45
CA LEU A 42 0.96 9.28 -4.90
C LEU A 42 -0.19 8.53 -5.57
N PRO A 43 -0.68 8.99 -6.74
CA PRO A 43 -1.62 8.20 -7.52
C PRO A 43 -0.95 6.92 -8.03
N ALA A 44 -1.72 5.86 -8.18
CA ALA A 44 -1.24 4.58 -8.67
C ALA A 44 -2.01 4.14 -9.93
N PHE A 45 -1.26 3.70 -10.91
CA PHE A 45 -1.75 3.06 -12.14
C PHE A 45 -1.41 1.58 -12.06
N ARG A 46 -2.43 0.75 -12.04
CA ARG A 46 -2.26 -0.70 -11.98
C ARG A 46 -2.75 -1.35 -13.25
N SER A 47 -1.91 -2.18 -13.85
CA SER A 47 -2.26 -3.10 -14.93
C SER A 47 -1.99 -4.53 -14.48
N ALA A 48 -3.04 -5.35 -14.47
CA ALA A 48 -2.97 -6.73 -14.03
C ALA A 48 -3.46 -7.67 -15.13
N ASN A 49 -2.65 -8.69 -15.45
CA ASN A 49 -3.10 -9.77 -16.31
C ASN A 49 -4.16 -10.60 -15.55
N THR A 50 -5.35 -10.76 -16.13
CA THR A 50 -6.56 -11.38 -15.56
C THR A 50 -7.09 -10.74 -14.28
N GLY A 51 -6.29 -9.98 -13.56
CA GLY A 51 -6.66 -9.30 -12.33
C GLY A 51 -7.41 -7.99 -12.53
N ILE A 52 -7.58 -7.26 -11.45
CA ILE A 52 -8.24 -5.94 -11.48
C ILE A 52 -7.20 -4.89 -11.85
N SER A 53 -7.40 -4.23 -12.98
CA SER A 53 -6.63 -3.05 -13.38
C SER A 53 -7.35 -1.78 -12.95
N GLY A 54 -6.61 -0.71 -12.67
CA GLY A 54 -7.29 0.52 -12.25
C GLY A 54 -6.37 1.70 -12.00
N ILE A 55 -7.01 2.85 -11.87
CA ILE A 55 -6.40 4.12 -11.54
C ILE A 55 -6.88 4.54 -10.16
N ILE A 56 -5.95 4.80 -9.27
CA ILE A 56 -6.18 5.04 -7.85
C ILE A 56 -5.58 6.40 -7.51
N ASP A 57 -6.32 7.22 -6.80
CA ASP A 57 -5.82 8.53 -6.36
C ASP A 57 -4.97 8.39 -5.06
N PRO A 58 -4.27 9.46 -4.64
CA PRO A 58 -3.44 9.43 -3.43
C PRO A 58 -4.22 9.22 -2.12
N TYR A 59 -5.54 9.29 -2.15
CA TYR A 59 -6.42 8.99 -1.00
C TYR A 59 -6.94 7.55 -1.01
N GLY A 60 -6.49 6.73 -1.98
CA GLY A 60 -6.94 5.34 -2.12
C GLY A 60 -8.29 5.17 -2.79
N ARG A 61 -8.87 6.24 -3.36
CA ARG A 61 -10.12 6.17 -4.10
C ARG A 61 -9.87 5.63 -5.50
N VAL A 62 -10.70 4.70 -5.92
CA VAL A 62 -10.65 4.14 -7.28
C VAL A 62 -11.34 5.10 -8.23
N ILE A 63 -10.57 5.74 -9.11
CA ILE A 63 -11.08 6.67 -10.11
C ILE A 63 -11.76 5.91 -11.23
N ASN A 64 -11.09 4.87 -11.74
CA ASN A 64 -11.62 4.01 -12.78
C ASN A 64 -11.00 2.61 -12.66
N LYS A 65 -11.70 1.56 -13.08
CA LYS A 65 -11.20 0.19 -13.02
C LYS A 65 -11.73 -0.69 -14.15
N ILE A 66 -10.97 -1.73 -14.45
CA ILE A 66 -11.39 -2.89 -15.25
C ILE A 66 -11.51 -4.06 -14.29
N ASN A 67 -12.66 -4.73 -14.32
CA ASN A 67 -12.93 -5.84 -13.40
C ASN A 67 -12.11 -7.09 -13.77
N LEU A 68 -12.11 -8.04 -12.84
CA LEU A 68 -11.47 -9.35 -12.98
C LEU A 68 -11.92 -10.04 -14.28
N ASP A 69 -10.95 -10.62 -15.00
CA ASP A 69 -11.16 -11.35 -16.27
C ASP A 69 -11.78 -10.51 -17.39
N VAL A 70 -11.74 -9.19 -17.32
CA VAL A 70 -12.21 -8.29 -18.37
C VAL A 70 -11.01 -7.64 -19.06
N SER A 71 -10.96 -7.74 -20.37
CA SER A 71 -9.97 -7.01 -21.18
C SER A 71 -10.49 -5.62 -21.52
N GLY A 72 -9.61 -4.62 -21.51
CA GLY A 72 -9.98 -3.26 -21.83
C GLY A 72 -8.84 -2.27 -21.65
N ALA A 73 -9.15 -1.00 -21.89
CA ALA A 73 -8.27 0.12 -21.63
C ALA A 73 -9.06 1.21 -20.91
N ILE A 74 -8.41 1.90 -19.99
CA ILE A 74 -8.97 3.04 -19.28
C ILE A 74 -8.04 4.24 -19.43
N PHE A 75 -8.65 5.39 -19.57
CA PHE A 75 -7.95 6.67 -19.68
C PHE A 75 -8.42 7.58 -18.56
N SER A 76 -7.52 8.33 -17.99
CA SER A 76 -7.80 9.33 -16.96
C SER A 76 -6.73 10.39 -16.97
N PRO A 77 -7.08 11.64 -16.70
CA PRO A 77 -6.07 12.62 -16.32
C PRO A 77 -5.27 12.11 -15.11
N LEU A 78 -3.99 12.46 -15.05
CA LEU A 78 -3.14 12.11 -13.92
C LEU A 78 -3.68 12.78 -12.64
N PRO A 79 -4.12 12.01 -11.64
CA PRO A 79 -4.53 12.60 -10.36
C PRO A 79 -3.34 13.30 -9.70
N LYS A 80 -3.59 14.45 -9.09
CA LYS A 80 -2.52 15.21 -8.42
C LYS A 80 -2.03 14.47 -7.19
N LYS A 81 -0.71 14.37 -7.05
CA LYS A 81 -0.08 13.90 -5.80
C LYS A 81 -0.39 14.84 -4.64
N ILE A 82 -0.43 14.31 -3.43
CA ILE A 82 -0.55 15.10 -2.21
C ILE A 82 0.83 15.35 -1.59
N LYS A 83 0.87 16.22 -0.57
CA LYS A 83 2.07 16.43 0.23
C LYS A 83 2.52 15.10 0.84
N GLU A 84 3.79 15.01 1.19
CA GLU A 84 4.36 13.83 1.85
C GLU A 84 3.52 13.39 3.04
N THR A 85 3.21 12.09 3.07
CA THR A 85 2.50 11.48 4.19
C THR A 85 3.45 11.20 5.35
N TYR A 86 2.91 11.01 6.56
CA TYR A 86 3.70 10.57 7.70
C TYR A 86 4.39 9.24 7.43
N TYR A 87 3.66 8.27 6.89
CA TYR A 87 4.21 6.96 6.56
C TYR A 87 5.37 7.07 5.59
N SER A 88 5.27 7.94 4.62
CA SER A 88 6.33 8.13 3.63
C SER A 88 7.62 8.71 4.21
N LYS A 89 7.55 9.42 5.33
CA LYS A 89 8.70 9.97 6.06
C LYS A 89 9.31 8.95 7.02
N VAL A 90 8.48 8.25 7.76
CA VAL A 90 8.85 7.41 8.90
C VAL A 90 8.87 5.92 8.53
N GLY A 91 8.08 5.51 7.54
CA GLY A 91 7.94 4.11 7.16
C GLY A 91 7.46 3.26 8.33
N ASP A 92 8.07 2.08 8.47
CA ASP A 92 7.72 1.11 9.51
C ASP A 92 8.39 1.37 10.87
N LEU A 93 9.15 2.48 11.02
CA LEU A 93 9.84 2.80 12.27
C LEU A 93 8.86 2.89 13.47
N LEU A 94 7.68 3.44 13.26
CA LEU A 94 6.65 3.54 14.29
C LEU A 94 6.19 2.16 14.75
N PHE A 95 5.99 1.22 13.84
CA PHE A 95 5.61 -0.15 14.14
C PHE A 95 6.69 -0.86 14.96
N PHE A 96 7.94 -0.79 14.54
CA PHE A 96 9.06 -1.36 15.29
C PHE A 96 9.24 -0.71 16.66
N GLY A 97 9.02 0.61 16.76
CA GLY A 97 9.03 1.33 18.03
C GLY A 97 8.00 0.78 19.03
N VAL A 98 6.76 0.55 18.58
CA VAL A 98 5.71 -0.04 19.42
C VAL A 98 6.09 -1.45 19.87
N ILE A 99 6.64 -2.29 18.98
CA ILE A 99 7.11 -3.63 19.34
C ILE A 99 8.18 -3.57 20.42
N ILE A 100 9.19 -2.73 20.25
CA ILE A 100 10.30 -2.60 21.22
C ILE A 100 9.76 -2.14 22.57
N ILE A 101 8.91 -1.12 22.62
CA ILE A 101 8.30 -0.64 23.87
C ILE A 101 7.51 -1.75 24.55
N THR A 102 6.71 -2.51 23.81
CA THR A 102 5.92 -3.62 24.35
C THR A 102 6.83 -4.69 24.96
N LEU A 103 7.91 -5.06 24.27
CA LEU A 103 8.87 -6.04 24.78
C LEU A 103 9.57 -5.55 26.05
N LEU A 104 9.95 -4.27 26.10
CA LEU A 104 10.55 -3.67 27.30
C LEU A 104 9.58 -3.71 28.48
N ILE A 105 8.33 -3.32 28.29
CA ILE A 105 7.29 -3.38 29.33
C ILE A 105 7.13 -4.82 29.85
N MET A 106 7.01 -5.80 28.95
CA MET A 106 6.91 -7.20 29.35
C MET A 106 8.12 -7.66 30.15
N PHE A 107 9.33 -7.26 29.73
CA PHE A 107 10.57 -7.60 30.45
C PHE A 107 10.59 -7.04 31.87
N PHE A 108 10.20 -5.77 32.03
CA PHE A 108 10.16 -5.14 33.36
C PHE A 108 9.10 -5.75 34.29
N ILE A 109 7.91 -6.07 33.74
CA ILE A 109 6.85 -6.75 34.50
C ILE A 109 7.35 -8.13 34.96
N LYS A 110 7.96 -8.92 34.09
CA LYS A 110 8.50 -10.24 34.42
C LYS A 110 9.61 -10.17 35.45
N LYS A 111 10.48 -9.14 35.38
CA LYS A 111 11.54 -8.91 36.36
C LYS A 111 10.97 -8.59 37.73
N LYS A 112 9.96 -7.70 37.80
CA LYS A 112 9.30 -7.34 39.08
C LYS A 112 8.70 -8.57 39.79
N LYS A 113 7.97 -9.41 39.02
CA LYS A 113 7.34 -10.63 39.56
C LYS A 113 8.34 -11.70 40.06
N LYS A 114 9.61 -11.62 39.66
CA LYS A 114 10.65 -12.54 40.12
C LYS A 114 11.26 -12.15 41.47
N TYR A 115 11.09 -10.88 41.90
CA TYR A 115 11.65 -10.33 43.13
C TYR A 115 10.58 -10.08 44.21
N GLU A 116 9.31 -10.37 43.95
CA GLU A 116 8.21 -10.54 44.91
C GLU A 116 8.06 -12.02 45.30
#